data_dd87afce7925c50b2c44f22c434db7e5
#
_entry.id   dd87afce7925c50b2c44f22c434db7e5
#
_cell.length_a   1.000
_cell.length_b   1.000
_cell.length_c   1.000
_cell.angle_alpha   90.00
_cell.angle_beta   90.00
_cell.angle_gamma   90.00
#
_symmetry.space_group_name_H-M   'P 1'
#
loop_
_entity.id
_entity.type
_entity.pdbx_description
1 polymer ?
#
loop_
_entity_poly.entity_id
_entity_poly.type
_entity_poly.pdbx_seq_one_letter_code
_entity_poly.pdbx_strand_id
1 'polypeptide(L)' 'MSGLIETIIKPLVDHPEDVKVTKELYNGEMKYRLTVHPEDVGKVIGKQGRVAKAIRTILYAAGHHQNEKVTLEIQ' A
#
# COMPACT_ATOMS: atom_id res chain seq x y z
N MET A 1 5.65 7.91 -3.93
CA MET A 1 5.39 6.56 -3.41
C MET A 1 4.06 5.95 -3.80
N SER A 2 3.06 6.74 -4.11
CA SER A 2 1.80 6.20 -4.61
C SER A 2 2.00 5.35 -5.86
N GLY A 3 2.84 5.80 -6.79
CA GLY A 3 3.13 5.04 -7.99
C GLY A 3 3.83 3.71 -7.71
N LEU A 4 4.66 3.65 -6.67
CA LEU A 4 5.30 2.41 -6.26
C LEU A 4 4.28 1.40 -5.76
N ILE A 5 3.34 1.84 -4.93
CA ILE A 5 2.28 0.98 -4.41
C ILE A 5 1.44 0.42 -5.56
N GLU A 6 1.02 1.27 -6.49
CA GLU A 6 0.24 0.85 -7.64
C GLU A 6 1.00 -0.15 -8.51
N THR A 7 2.29 0.09 -8.73
CA THR A 7 3.14 -0.79 -9.52
C THR A 7 3.23 -2.19 -8.91
N ILE A 8 3.26 -2.28 -7.58
CA ILE A 8 3.33 -3.56 -6.88
C ILE A 8 1.96 -4.24 -6.89
N ILE A 9 0.88 -3.50 -6.68
CA ILE A 9 -0.44 -4.06 -6.45
C ILE A 9 -1.18 -4.43 -7.73
N LYS A 10 -1.11 -3.60 -8.77
CA LYS A 10 -1.88 -3.86 -9.99
C LYS A 10 -1.67 -5.24 -10.60
N PRO A 11 -0.43 -5.77 -10.66
CA PRO A 11 -0.23 -7.12 -11.20
C PRO A 11 -0.82 -8.23 -10.33
N LEU A 12 -1.15 -7.96 -9.07
CA LEU A 12 -1.62 -8.96 -8.12
C LEU A 12 -3.14 -9.10 -8.08
N VAL A 13 -3.86 -8.14 -8.66
CA VAL A 13 -5.31 -8.08 -8.52
C VAL A 13 -6.01 -8.38 -9.83
N ASP A 14 -7.28 -8.79 -9.73
CA ASP A 14 -8.12 -9.05 -10.91
C ASP A 14 -8.81 -7.78 -11.42
N HIS A 15 -8.94 -6.77 -10.56
CA HIS A 15 -9.60 -5.51 -10.89
C HIS A 15 -8.63 -4.34 -10.71
N PRO A 16 -7.60 -4.24 -11.56
CA PRO A 16 -6.60 -3.17 -11.41
C PRO A 16 -7.19 -1.77 -11.58
N GLU A 17 -8.29 -1.64 -12.29
CA GLU A 17 -8.98 -0.36 -12.47
C GLU A 17 -9.58 0.17 -11.18
N ASP A 18 -9.78 -0.69 -10.18
CA ASP A 18 -10.33 -0.30 -8.88
C ASP A 18 -9.24 0.02 -7.85
N VAL A 19 -7.98 -0.14 -8.22
CA VAL A 19 -6.87 0.18 -7.32
C VAL A 19 -6.75 1.69 -7.18
N LYS A 20 -6.85 2.16 -5.94
CA LYS A 20 -6.68 3.58 -5.61
C LYS A 20 -5.72 3.71 -4.44
N VAL A 21 -4.81 4.67 -4.56
CA VAL A 21 -3.89 5.00 -3.48
C VAL A 21 -4.07 6.46 -3.16
N THR A 22 -4.44 6.75 -1.93
CA THR A 22 -4.52 8.12 -1.42
C THR A 22 -3.44 8.33 -0.39
N LYS A 23 -2.98 9.55 -0.26
CA LYS A 23 -1.99 9.90 0.75
C LYS A 23 -2.46 11.11 1.53
N GLU A 24 -2.13 11.13 2.81
CA GLU A 24 -2.50 12.20 3.70
C GLU A 24 -1.35 12.45 4.67
N LEU A 25 -0.97 13.71 4.81
CA LEU A 25 0.05 14.10 5.77
C LEU A 25 -0.64 14.52 7.06
N TYR A 26 -0.29 13.84 8.16
CA TYR A 26 -0.90 14.09 9.45
C TYR A 26 0.16 14.01 10.54
N ASN A 27 0.34 15.10 11.29
CA ASN A 27 1.33 15.19 12.37
C ASN A 27 2.74 14.75 11.95
N GLY A 28 3.16 15.14 10.74
CA GLY A 28 4.48 14.79 10.23
C GLY A 28 4.61 13.35 9.74
N GLU A 29 3.50 12.62 9.71
CA GLU A 29 3.45 11.24 9.26
C GLU A 29 2.66 11.15 7.95
N MET A 30 3.23 10.46 6.96
CA MET A 30 2.55 10.23 5.70
C MET A 30 1.74 8.94 5.77
N LYS A 31 0.42 9.07 5.66
CA LYS A 31 -0.48 7.91 5.64
C LYS A 31 -0.89 7.60 4.22
N TYR A 32 -0.62 6.38 3.80
CA TYR A 32 -1.09 5.88 2.52
C TYR A 32 -2.26 4.95 2.76
N ARG A 33 -3.33 5.15 1.97
CA ARG A 33 -4.51 4.28 2.04
C ARG A 33 -4.66 3.62 0.68
N LEU A 34 -4.60 2.30 0.69
CA LEU A 34 -4.80 1.49 -0.50
C LEU A 34 -6.22 0.94 -0.48
N THR A 35 -6.97 1.23 -1.54
CA THR A 35 -8.32 0.71 -1.73
C THR A 35 -8.33 -0.14 -2.99
N VAL A 36 -8.92 -1.33 -2.90
CA VAL A 36 -9.02 -2.25 -4.02
C VAL A 36 -10.45 -2.79 -4.09
N HIS A 37 -10.77 -3.50 -5.18
CA HIS A 37 -12.05 -4.17 -5.29
C HIS A 37 -12.22 -5.14 -4.10
N PRO A 38 -13.44 -5.26 -3.52
CA PRO A 38 -13.64 -6.15 -2.37
C PRO A 38 -13.17 -7.58 -2.59
N GLU A 39 -13.29 -8.10 -3.81
CA GLU A 39 -12.83 -9.43 -4.15
C GLU A 39 -11.31 -9.56 -4.14
N ASP A 40 -10.60 -8.45 -4.26
CA ASP A 40 -9.14 -8.44 -4.33
C ASP A 40 -8.47 -8.17 -2.98
N VAL A 41 -9.23 -7.80 -1.96
CA VAL A 41 -8.67 -7.46 -0.65
C VAL A 41 -7.83 -8.62 -0.11
N GLY A 42 -8.34 -9.85 -0.20
CA GLY A 42 -7.60 -11.02 0.26
C GLY A 42 -6.29 -11.24 -0.47
N LYS A 43 -6.24 -10.91 -1.77
CA LYS A 43 -5.02 -11.04 -2.58
C LYS A 43 -3.96 -10.03 -2.18
N VAL A 44 -4.40 -8.82 -1.81
CA VAL A 44 -3.49 -7.75 -1.41
C VAL A 44 -2.94 -8.01 0.00
N ILE A 45 -3.76 -8.55 0.89
CA ILE A 45 -3.30 -8.91 2.23
C ILE A 45 -2.41 -10.15 2.15
N GLY A 46 -2.80 -11.11 1.32
CA GLY A 46 -2.07 -12.34 1.14
C GLY A 46 -2.29 -13.32 2.28
N LYS A 47 -1.74 -14.51 2.12
CA LYS A 47 -1.86 -15.58 3.12
C LYS A 47 -1.13 -15.16 4.39
N GLN A 48 -1.85 -15.12 5.51
CA GLN A 48 -1.31 -14.71 6.81
C GLN A 48 -0.73 -13.29 6.81
N GLY A 49 -1.22 -12.43 5.91
CA GLY A 49 -0.79 -11.05 5.83
C GLY A 49 0.59 -10.85 5.21
N ARG A 50 1.13 -11.86 4.53
CA ARG A 50 2.50 -11.79 3.99
C ARG A 50 2.68 -10.73 2.91
N VAL A 51 1.71 -10.58 2.02
CA VAL A 51 1.80 -9.59 0.95
C VAL A 51 1.74 -8.18 1.54
N ALA A 52 0.79 -7.93 2.42
CA ALA A 52 0.65 -6.65 3.09
C ALA A 52 1.91 -6.30 3.88
N LYS A 53 2.49 -7.27 4.58
CA LYS A 53 3.73 -7.07 5.34
C LYS A 53 4.90 -6.72 4.43
N ALA A 54 5.02 -7.39 3.29
CA ALA A 54 6.06 -7.11 2.33
C ALA A 54 5.94 -5.70 1.77
N ILE A 55 4.73 -5.28 1.43
CA ILE A 55 4.49 -3.93 0.92
C ILE A 55 4.85 -2.89 1.98
N ARG A 56 4.44 -3.09 3.22
CA ARG A 56 4.78 -2.20 4.31
C ARG A 56 6.28 -2.09 4.51
N THR A 57 7.00 -3.21 4.43
CA THR A 57 8.45 -3.22 4.57
C THR A 57 9.12 -2.36 3.50
N ILE A 58 8.67 -2.49 2.25
CA ILE A 58 9.20 -1.70 1.15
C ILE A 58 8.93 -0.21 1.37
N LEU A 59 7.71 0.14 1.78
CA LEU A 59 7.34 1.53 2.03
C LEU A 59 8.10 2.13 3.20
N TYR A 60 8.28 1.38 4.27
CA TYR A 60 9.01 1.86 5.43
C TYR A 60 10.48 2.11 5.10
N ALA A 61 11.08 1.21 4.33
CA ALA A 61 12.46 1.39 3.88
C ALA A 61 12.60 2.65 3.02
N ALA A 62 11.67 2.87 2.08
CA ALA A 62 11.69 4.05 1.23
C ALA A 62 11.47 5.33 2.06
N GLY A 63 10.53 5.29 3.01
CA GLY A 63 10.26 6.43 3.89
C GLY A 63 11.45 6.75 4.79
N HIS A 64 12.09 5.71 5.35
CA HIS A 64 13.28 5.88 6.17
C HIS A 64 14.41 6.57 5.38
N HIS A 65 14.59 6.16 4.15
CA HIS A 65 15.59 6.75 3.26
C HIS A 65 15.34 8.24 3.04
N GLN A 66 14.08 8.66 3.05
CA GLN A 66 13.67 10.05 2.87
C GLN A 66 13.42 10.78 4.19
N ASN A 67 13.73 10.17 5.32
CA ASN A 67 13.45 10.69 6.67
C ASN A 67 11.96 10.96 6.91
N GLU A 68 11.09 10.14 6.31
CA GLU A 68 9.65 10.24 6.49
C GLU A 68 9.13 9.07 7.31
N LYS A 69 8.17 9.34 8.18
CA LYS A 69 7.35 8.29 8.78
C LYS A 69 6.23 7.96 7.81
N VAL A 70 6.08 6.68 7.51
CA VAL A 70 5.10 6.22 6.53
C VAL A 70 4.27 5.11 7.17
N THR A 71 2.95 5.17 6.99
CA THR A 71 2.05 4.08 7.35
C THR A 71 1.21 3.71 6.16
N LEU A 72 0.73 2.47 6.13
CA LEU A 72 -0.11 1.96 5.06
C LEU A 72 -1.36 1.31 5.66
N GLU A 73 -2.52 1.72 5.17
CA GLU A 73 -3.79 1.07 5.46
C GLU A 73 -4.30 0.41 4.19
N ILE A 74 -4.86 -0.78 4.33
CA ILE A 74 -5.46 -1.54 3.23
C ILE A 74 -6.95 -1.71 3.49
N GLN A 75 -7.76 -1.34 2.52
CA GLN A 75 -9.21 -1.47 2.61
C GLN A 75 -9.79 -2.30 1.47
#